data_082a317cf9ccec073cdbe2eddc93796b
#
_entry.id   082a317cf9ccec073cdbe2eddc93796b
#
_cell.length_a   1.000
_cell.length_b   1.000
_cell.length_c   1.000
_cell.angle_alpha   90.00
_cell.angle_beta   90.00
_cell.angle_gamma   90.00
#
_symmetry.space_group_name_H-M   'P 1'
#
loop_
_entity.id
_entity.type
_entity.pdbx_description
1 polymer ?
#
loop_
_entity_poly.entity_id
_entity_poly.type
_entity_poly.pdbx_seq_one_letter_code
_entity_poly.pdbx_strand_id
1 'polypeptide(L)'
;MAGGSDLGNIIVVKNALATEELRTREVVARAILEGGPATAADLAVRLKITAAGVRRHLDSLVEEGVLEAREPHIRSVASRGRGRPAKVFVMTDGGREQFEHSYDDLAVMAIRFMSNSFGDEAISNFAKYRADDLQRRSNEKTVKEGKEKTRSERIATLAKFLTKDGYAASVHRQKLGHELCQHHCPIAHVAAEYPQICDAETEAFAKVLGTHVQRLATIAHGDGVCTTFVPDLDLVKRSNEKKAGKFTKKIAQKINKKSTR
;
A
#
# COMPACT_ATOMS: atom_id res chain seq x y z
N MET A 1 48.47 19.30 4.96
CA MET A 1 47.54 18.39 4.29
C MET A 1 46.17 18.59 4.92
N ALA A 2 45.33 19.36 4.27
CA ALA A 2 43.95 19.61 4.69
C ALA A 2 43.09 19.51 3.43
N GLY A 3 42.19 18.55 3.39
CA GLY A 3 41.31 18.38 2.25
C GLY A 3 40.40 17.16 2.47
N GLY A 4 39.29 17.33 3.20
CA GLY A 4 38.37 16.23 3.41
C GLY A 4 37.13 16.53 4.25
N SER A 5 36.54 17.74 4.16
CA SER A 5 35.33 18.08 4.94
C SER A 5 34.21 18.78 4.18
N ASP A 6 34.33 18.94 2.85
CA ASP A 6 33.36 19.81 2.14
C ASP A 6 32.20 19.02 1.46
N LEU A 7 32.38 17.75 1.15
CA LEU A 7 31.34 16.97 0.45
C LEU A 7 30.17 16.53 1.37
N GLY A 8 30.42 16.29 2.64
CA GLY A 8 29.38 15.92 3.61
C GLY A 8 28.40 17.05 3.89
N ASN A 9 28.87 18.27 3.95
CA ASN A 9 28.06 19.45 4.23
C ASN A 9 27.14 19.82 3.05
N ILE A 10 27.57 19.59 1.80
CA ILE A 10 26.78 19.85 0.60
C ILE A 10 25.59 18.88 0.48
N ILE A 11 25.77 17.62 0.86
CA ILE A 11 24.70 16.60 0.80
C ILE A 11 23.64 16.87 1.87
N VAL A 12 24.03 17.23 3.09
CA VAL A 12 23.10 17.57 4.19
C VAL A 12 22.29 18.82 3.87
N VAL A 13 22.91 19.87 3.32
CA VAL A 13 22.23 21.09 2.91
C VAL A 13 21.25 20.85 1.74
N LYS A 14 21.64 20.04 0.74
CA LYS A 14 20.74 19.67 -0.38
C LYS A 14 19.53 18.88 0.10
N ASN A 15 19.71 17.93 1.03
CA ASN A 15 18.59 17.18 1.60
C ASN A 15 17.66 18.04 2.46
N ALA A 16 18.19 18.98 3.23
CA ALA A 16 17.40 19.91 4.02
C ALA A 16 16.58 20.87 3.12
N LEU A 17 17.17 21.41 2.06
CA LEU A 17 16.48 22.26 1.09
C LEU A 17 15.39 21.50 0.32
N ALA A 18 15.65 20.26 -0.10
CA ALA A 18 14.65 19.43 -0.78
C ALA A 18 13.46 19.13 0.17
N THR A 19 13.71 18.90 1.45
CA THR A 19 12.68 18.66 2.46
C THR A 19 11.85 19.93 2.70
N GLU A 20 12.47 21.10 2.71
CA GLU A 20 11.78 22.38 2.89
C GLU A 20 10.96 22.78 1.65
N GLU A 21 11.47 22.50 0.44
CA GLU A 21 10.72 22.68 -0.80
C GLU A 21 9.49 21.77 -0.87
N LEU A 22 9.59 20.51 -0.45
CA LEU A 22 8.46 19.58 -0.36
C LEU A 22 7.40 20.09 0.63
N ARG A 23 7.82 20.56 1.82
CA ARG A 23 6.92 21.15 2.81
C ARG A 23 6.23 22.40 2.27
N THR A 24 6.95 23.30 1.63
CA THR A 24 6.38 24.53 1.06
C THR A 24 5.38 24.22 -0.05
N ARG A 25 5.67 23.23 -0.90
CA ARG A 25 4.77 22.76 -1.95
C ARG A 25 3.46 22.21 -1.38
N GLU A 26 3.54 21.41 -0.32
CA GLU A 26 2.36 20.88 0.38
C GLU A 26 1.53 22.02 1.01
N VAL A 27 2.17 22.99 1.63
CA VAL A 27 1.49 24.18 2.19
C VAL A 27 0.77 24.98 1.11
N VAL A 28 1.35 25.15 -0.07
CA VAL A 28 0.70 25.81 -1.21
C VAL A 28 -0.52 25.03 -1.69
N ALA A 29 -0.41 23.72 -1.83
CA ALA A 29 -1.54 22.87 -2.24
C ALA A 29 -2.66 22.90 -1.18
N ARG A 30 -2.33 22.77 0.10
CA ARG A 30 -3.27 22.84 1.22
C ARG A 30 -3.98 24.19 1.30
N ALA A 31 -3.28 25.29 1.04
CA ALA A 31 -3.89 26.63 1.03
C ALA A 31 -4.96 26.79 -0.08
N ILE A 32 -4.81 26.07 -1.20
CA ILE A 32 -5.85 26.04 -2.25
C ILE A 32 -6.98 25.07 -1.87
N LEU A 33 -6.67 23.93 -1.24
CA LEU A 33 -7.66 22.98 -0.77
C LEU A 33 -8.62 23.64 0.23
N GLU A 34 -8.08 24.30 1.24
CA GLU A 34 -8.83 24.92 2.34
C GLU A 34 -9.48 26.26 1.97
N GLY A 35 -8.77 27.07 1.18
CA GLY A 35 -9.20 28.44 0.85
C GLY A 35 -9.89 28.59 -0.51
N GLY A 36 -10.01 27.50 -1.27
CA GLY A 36 -10.57 27.51 -2.61
C GLY A 36 -9.63 28.07 -3.69
N PRO A 37 -10.16 28.27 -4.92
CA PRO A 37 -9.39 28.76 -6.06
C PRO A 37 -8.67 30.09 -5.74
N ALA A 38 -7.38 30.16 -6.11
CA ALA A 38 -6.55 31.33 -5.79
C ALA A 38 -5.55 31.63 -6.91
N THR A 39 -5.13 32.91 -7.03
CA THR A 39 -4.02 33.31 -7.88
C THR A 39 -2.68 33.16 -7.14
N ALA A 40 -1.57 33.17 -7.89
CA ALA A 40 -0.23 33.18 -7.27
C ALA A 40 0.01 34.39 -6.36
N ALA A 41 -0.61 35.54 -6.65
CA ALA A 41 -0.53 36.73 -5.83
C ALA A 41 -1.29 36.59 -4.50
N ASP A 42 -2.51 36.03 -4.54
CA ASP A 42 -3.31 35.76 -3.34
C ASP A 42 -2.59 34.80 -2.40
N LEU A 43 -2.00 33.72 -2.95
CA LEU A 43 -1.24 32.74 -2.18
C LEU A 43 0.04 33.33 -1.59
N ALA A 44 0.75 34.19 -2.34
CA ALA A 44 1.95 34.86 -1.86
C ALA A 44 1.65 35.72 -0.63
N VAL A 45 0.55 36.46 -0.66
CA VAL A 45 0.07 37.27 0.48
C VAL A 45 -0.35 36.37 1.65
N ARG A 46 -1.17 35.36 1.38
CA ARG A 46 -1.70 34.44 2.40
C ARG A 46 -0.59 33.68 3.14
N LEU A 47 0.38 33.16 2.38
CA LEU A 47 1.46 32.32 2.91
C LEU A 47 2.71 33.10 3.33
N LYS A 48 2.75 34.42 3.08
CA LYS A 48 3.89 35.31 3.37
C LYS A 48 5.19 34.86 2.69
N ILE A 49 5.09 34.36 1.47
CA ILE A 49 6.23 33.95 0.64
C ILE A 49 6.22 34.76 -0.67
N THR A 50 7.33 34.69 -1.44
CA THR A 50 7.43 35.48 -2.68
C THR A 50 6.53 34.89 -3.78
N ALA A 51 5.93 35.74 -4.60
CA ALA A 51 5.10 35.32 -5.72
C ALA A 51 5.88 34.46 -6.75
N ALA A 52 7.19 34.65 -6.88
CA ALA A 52 8.04 33.82 -7.72
C ALA A 52 8.19 32.39 -7.13
N GLY A 53 8.39 32.26 -5.83
CA GLY A 53 8.43 30.97 -5.14
C GLY A 53 7.10 30.23 -5.26
N VAL A 54 5.97 30.92 -5.05
CA VAL A 54 4.64 30.33 -5.24
C VAL A 54 4.46 29.81 -6.66
N ARG A 55 4.81 30.59 -7.68
CA ARG A 55 4.64 30.17 -9.09
C ARG A 55 5.38 28.85 -9.40
N ARG A 56 6.63 28.73 -8.93
CA ARG A 56 7.41 27.50 -9.12
C ARG A 56 6.69 26.26 -8.53
N HIS A 57 6.14 26.39 -7.33
CA HIS A 57 5.38 25.29 -6.72
C HIS A 57 4.05 25.03 -7.44
N LEU A 58 3.36 26.09 -7.90
CA LEU A 58 2.12 25.94 -8.68
C LEU A 58 2.36 25.24 -10.01
N ASP A 59 3.45 25.60 -10.72
CA ASP A 59 3.80 24.95 -11.98
C ASP A 59 4.09 23.45 -11.77
N SER A 60 4.86 23.08 -10.74
CA SER A 60 5.12 21.67 -10.38
C SER A 60 3.83 20.92 -10.02
N LEU A 61 2.95 21.52 -9.23
CA LEU A 61 1.67 20.90 -8.85
C LEU A 61 0.71 20.73 -10.03
N VAL A 62 0.79 21.59 -11.03
CA VAL A 62 0.03 21.44 -12.28
C VAL A 62 0.62 20.33 -13.14
N GLU A 63 1.95 20.23 -13.26
CA GLU A 63 2.63 19.14 -13.98
C GLU A 63 2.32 17.77 -13.36
N GLU A 64 2.22 17.70 -12.03
CA GLU A 64 1.85 16.50 -11.29
C GLU A 64 0.34 16.17 -11.32
N GLY A 65 -0.49 17.05 -11.92
CA GLY A 65 -1.94 16.88 -12.00
C GLY A 65 -2.68 17.14 -10.68
N VAL A 66 -2.01 17.67 -9.66
CA VAL A 66 -2.63 18.03 -8.37
C VAL A 66 -3.49 19.28 -8.50
N LEU A 67 -3.05 20.24 -9.30
CA LEU A 67 -3.76 21.48 -9.59
C LEU A 67 -4.06 21.61 -11.08
N GLU A 68 -5.08 22.39 -11.39
CA GLU A 68 -5.41 22.84 -12.75
C GLU A 68 -5.34 24.38 -12.78
N ALA A 69 -4.68 24.92 -13.82
CA ALA A 69 -4.66 26.37 -14.06
C ALA A 69 -5.79 26.76 -14.99
N ARG A 70 -6.66 27.64 -14.53
CA ARG A 70 -7.82 28.14 -15.28
C ARG A 70 -7.70 29.65 -15.53
N GLU A 71 -8.25 30.12 -16.64
CA GLU A 71 -8.45 31.54 -16.86
C GLU A 71 -9.54 32.06 -15.89
N PRO A 72 -9.38 33.27 -15.34
CA PRO A 72 -10.35 33.79 -14.40
C PRO A 72 -11.71 33.98 -15.09
N HIS A 73 -12.78 33.50 -14.45
CA HIS A 73 -14.13 33.81 -14.89
C HIS A 73 -14.40 35.31 -14.68
N ILE A 74 -14.37 36.08 -15.77
CA ILE A 74 -14.62 37.53 -15.75
C ILE A 74 -16.12 37.75 -15.45
N ARG A 75 -16.47 37.82 -14.18
CA ARG A 75 -17.80 38.24 -13.72
C ARG A 75 -17.91 39.71 -13.30
N SER A 76 -16.85 40.52 -13.39
CA SER A 76 -16.94 41.92 -13.11
C SER A 76 -16.19 42.78 -14.11
N VAL A 77 -16.90 43.73 -14.70
CA VAL A 77 -16.42 44.73 -15.66
C VAL A 77 -15.45 45.77 -15.01
N ALA A 78 -15.10 45.61 -13.73
CA ALA A 78 -14.47 46.63 -12.92
C ALA A 78 -12.93 46.57 -12.79
N SER A 79 -12.24 45.63 -13.41
CA SER A 79 -10.75 45.61 -13.33
C SER A 79 -10.09 45.39 -14.70
N ARG A 80 -10.20 46.39 -15.57
CA ARG A 80 -9.35 46.51 -16.77
C ARG A 80 -8.01 47.12 -16.38
N GLY A 81 -7.18 46.37 -15.61
CA GLY A 81 -5.77 46.66 -15.50
C GLY A 81 -5.06 46.27 -16.81
N ARG A 82 -4.00 47.03 -17.20
CA ARG A 82 -3.12 46.67 -18.30
C ARG A 82 -2.39 45.36 -17.93
N GLY A 83 -2.64 44.27 -18.63
CA GLY A 83 -1.94 43.00 -18.49
C GLY A 83 -2.81 41.78 -18.76
N ARG A 84 -2.15 40.64 -19.05
CA ARG A 84 -2.85 39.36 -19.18
C ARG A 84 -3.50 38.99 -17.83
N PRO A 85 -4.76 38.53 -17.81
CA PRO A 85 -5.44 38.11 -16.59
C PRO A 85 -4.57 37.07 -15.84
N ALA A 86 -4.52 37.19 -14.52
CA ALA A 86 -3.78 36.23 -13.68
C ALA A 86 -4.49 34.88 -13.70
N LYS A 87 -3.76 33.80 -13.94
CA LYS A 87 -4.28 32.45 -13.84
C LYS A 87 -4.79 32.15 -12.43
N VAL A 88 -5.90 31.45 -12.34
CA VAL A 88 -6.48 30.93 -11.09
C VAL A 88 -6.17 29.43 -11.03
N PHE A 89 -5.64 28.99 -9.91
CA PHE A 89 -5.32 27.60 -9.65
C PHE A 89 -6.40 26.92 -8.83
N VAL A 90 -6.81 25.74 -9.26
CA VAL A 90 -7.93 24.97 -8.68
C VAL A 90 -7.42 23.57 -8.34
N MET A 91 -7.83 23.04 -7.20
CA MET A 91 -7.54 21.66 -6.83
C MET A 91 -8.30 20.70 -7.75
N THR A 92 -7.59 19.74 -8.35
CA THR A 92 -8.20 18.65 -9.12
C THR A 92 -8.77 17.57 -8.19
N ASP A 93 -9.58 16.65 -8.72
CA ASP A 93 -10.05 15.51 -7.94
C ASP A 93 -8.89 14.59 -7.53
N GLY A 94 -7.96 14.29 -8.46
CA GLY A 94 -6.74 13.54 -8.14
C GLY A 94 -5.82 14.25 -7.13
N GLY A 95 -5.83 15.59 -7.13
CA GLY A 95 -5.13 16.38 -6.11
C GLY A 95 -5.80 16.25 -4.74
N ARG A 96 -7.13 16.21 -4.67
CA ARG A 96 -7.86 16.00 -3.40
C ARG A 96 -7.57 14.64 -2.79
N GLU A 97 -7.42 13.60 -3.63
CA GLU A 97 -7.10 12.24 -3.20
C GLU A 97 -5.73 12.10 -2.51
N GLN A 98 -4.84 13.10 -2.65
CA GLN A 98 -3.52 13.13 -1.99
C GLN A 98 -3.56 13.66 -0.55
N PHE A 99 -4.68 14.21 -0.12
CA PHE A 99 -4.87 14.72 1.25
C PHE A 99 -5.57 13.68 2.12
N GLU A 100 -5.46 13.85 3.43
CA GLU A 100 -6.11 12.96 4.40
C GLU A 100 -7.63 12.88 4.14
N HIS A 101 -8.13 11.66 4.09
CA HIS A 101 -9.54 11.37 3.91
C HIS A 101 -10.11 10.69 5.15
N SER A 102 -11.32 11.06 5.53
CA SER A 102 -12.07 10.37 6.58
C SER A 102 -12.74 9.07 6.10
N TYR A 103 -12.28 8.50 4.97
CA TYR A 103 -12.83 7.24 4.44
C TYR A 103 -12.59 6.05 5.36
N ASP A 104 -11.45 6.01 6.05
CA ASP A 104 -11.17 4.96 7.04
C ASP A 104 -12.15 5.03 8.19
N ASP A 105 -12.37 6.23 8.75
CA ASP A 105 -13.34 6.45 9.83
C ASP A 105 -14.77 6.11 9.38
N LEU A 106 -15.15 6.54 8.17
CA LEU A 106 -16.45 6.23 7.59
C LEU A 106 -16.62 4.71 7.40
N ALA A 107 -15.59 4.01 6.91
CA ALA A 107 -15.61 2.58 6.72
C ALA A 107 -15.75 1.84 8.07
N VAL A 108 -14.96 2.24 9.07
CA VAL A 108 -15.06 1.69 10.44
C VAL A 108 -16.46 1.92 11.03
N MET A 109 -17.00 3.14 10.91
CA MET A 109 -18.36 3.45 11.38
C MET A 109 -19.43 2.64 10.65
N ALA A 110 -19.33 2.48 9.34
CA ALA A 110 -20.28 1.70 8.54
C ALA A 110 -20.28 0.22 8.96
N ILE A 111 -19.11 -0.37 9.15
CA ILE A 111 -18.98 -1.77 9.55
C ILE A 111 -19.43 -1.96 11.01
N ARG A 112 -19.14 -1.00 11.90
CA ARG A 112 -19.63 -1.00 13.28
C ARG A 112 -21.15 -0.90 13.33
N PHE A 113 -21.76 -0.06 12.49
CA PHE A 113 -23.22 0.00 12.34
C PHE A 113 -23.81 -1.34 11.87
N MET A 114 -23.16 -1.99 10.89
CA MET A 114 -23.57 -3.32 10.42
C MET A 114 -23.48 -4.36 11.54
N SER A 115 -22.40 -4.39 12.31
CA SER A 115 -22.24 -5.31 13.44
C SER A 115 -23.32 -5.10 14.51
N ASN A 116 -23.56 -3.85 14.89
CA ASN A 116 -24.56 -3.50 15.90
C ASN A 116 -26.01 -3.80 15.46
N SER A 117 -26.31 -3.62 14.16
CA SER A 117 -27.67 -3.76 13.62
C SER A 117 -28.01 -5.18 13.20
N PHE A 118 -27.03 -5.95 12.73
CA PHE A 118 -27.23 -7.25 12.09
C PHE A 118 -26.38 -8.38 12.71
N GLY A 119 -25.55 -8.06 13.72
CA GLY A 119 -24.67 -9.01 14.41
C GLY A 119 -23.39 -9.37 13.65
N ASP A 120 -22.54 -10.18 14.31
CA ASP A 120 -21.22 -10.55 13.81
C ASP A 120 -21.25 -11.44 12.55
N GLU A 121 -22.39 -12.11 12.32
CA GLU A 121 -22.61 -12.89 11.11
C GLU A 121 -22.64 -12.00 9.86
N ALA A 122 -23.19 -10.79 9.96
CA ALA A 122 -23.18 -9.83 8.86
C ALA A 122 -21.76 -9.41 8.47
N ILE A 123 -20.87 -9.26 9.45
CA ILE A 123 -19.45 -8.93 9.20
C ILE A 123 -18.74 -10.12 8.56
N SER A 124 -19.00 -11.33 9.03
CA SER A 124 -18.43 -12.55 8.44
C SER A 124 -18.88 -12.74 6.98
N ASN A 125 -20.15 -12.46 6.68
CA ASN A 125 -20.68 -12.50 5.33
C ASN A 125 -20.08 -11.41 4.43
N PHE A 126 -19.88 -10.19 4.95
CA PHE A 126 -19.20 -9.12 4.23
C PHE A 126 -17.73 -9.45 3.97
N ALA A 127 -17.01 -9.98 4.95
CA ALA A 127 -15.62 -10.42 4.81
C ALA A 127 -15.48 -11.49 3.72
N LYS A 128 -16.40 -12.47 3.70
CA LYS A 128 -16.46 -13.50 2.66
C LYS A 128 -16.76 -12.92 1.29
N TYR A 129 -17.75 -12.03 1.16
CA TYR A 129 -18.08 -11.35 -0.09
C TYR A 129 -16.86 -10.61 -0.67
N ARG A 130 -16.14 -9.86 0.18
CA ARG A 130 -14.91 -9.16 -0.20
C ARG A 130 -13.80 -10.13 -0.66
N ALA A 131 -13.63 -11.24 0.06
CA ALA A 131 -12.67 -12.29 -0.26
C ALA A 131 -12.98 -12.98 -1.60
N ASP A 132 -14.26 -13.27 -1.86
CA ASP A 132 -14.71 -13.87 -3.12
C ASP A 132 -14.52 -12.88 -4.30
N ASP A 133 -14.73 -11.59 -4.09
CA ASP A 133 -14.43 -10.55 -5.10
C ASP A 133 -12.93 -10.48 -5.41
N LEU A 134 -12.07 -10.49 -4.39
CA LEU A 134 -10.61 -10.55 -4.54
C LEU A 134 -10.21 -11.78 -5.36
N GLN A 135 -10.73 -12.96 -5.02
CA GLN A 135 -10.49 -14.21 -5.75
C GLN A 135 -10.91 -14.10 -7.22
N ARG A 136 -12.10 -13.58 -7.49
CA ARG A 136 -12.63 -13.38 -8.84
C ARG A 136 -11.73 -12.47 -9.65
N ARG A 137 -11.41 -11.27 -9.15
CA ARG A 137 -10.56 -10.28 -9.82
C ARG A 137 -9.13 -10.80 -10.06
N SER A 138 -8.59 -11.57 -9.13
CA SER A 138 -7.27 -12.21 -9.27
C SER A 138 -7.29 -13.30 -10.37
N ASN A 139 -8.35 -14.11 -10.45
CA ASN A 139 -8.47 -15.18 -11.43
C ASN A 139 -8.69 -14.65 -12.86
N GLU A 140 -9.47 -13.59 -13.05
CA GLU A 140 -9.70 -12.96 -14.36
C GLU A 140 -8.39 -12.55 -15.05
N LYS A 141 -7.40 -12.11 -14.28
CA LYS A 141 -6.06 -11.79 -14.81
C LYS A 141 -5.24 -13.03 -15.15
N THR A 142 -5.44 -14.12 -14.42
CA THR A 142 -4.72 -15.38 -14.64
C THR A 142 -5.20 -16.09 -15.91
N VAL A 143 -6.50 -16.07 -16.16
CA VAL A 143 -7.13 -16.71 -17.35
C VAL A 143 -6.71 -16.03 -18.66
N LYS A 144 -6.51 -14.74 -18.68
CA LYS A 144 -6.07 -13.98 -19.88
C LYS A 144 -4.70 -14.39 -20.42
N GLU A 145 -3.87 -15.08 -19.64
CA GLU A 145 -2.51 -15.48 -20.04
C GLU A 145 -2.41 -16.90 -20.60
N GLY A 146 -3.50 -17.68 -20.62
CA GLY A 146 -3.67 -18.92 -21.41
C GLY A 146 -2.70 -20.08 -21.14
N LYS A 147 -1.81 -20.00 -20.12
CA LYS A 147 -0.86 -21.04 -19.74
C LYS A 147 -1.13 -21.56 -18.33
N GLU A 148 -0.99 -22.87 -18.16
CA GLU A 148 -1.00 -23.46 -16.82
C GLU A 148 0.24 -22.95 -16.05
N LYS A 149 0.00 -22.14 -15.00
CA LYS A 149 1.06 -21.52 -14.20
C LYS A 149 1.57 -22.46 -13.14
N THR A 150 2.87 -22.50 -12.97
CA THR A 150 3.51 -23.11 -11.80
C THR A 150 3.06 -22.39 -10.51
N ARG A 151 3.19 -23.06 -9.36
CA ARG A 151 2.87 -22.46 -8.05
C ARG A 151 3.62 -21.15 -7.82
N SER A 152 4.91 -21.11 -8.13
CA SER A 152 5.73 -19.91 -8.00
C SER A 152 5.20 -18.73 -8.85
N GLU A 153 4.75 -19.02 -10.08
CA GLU A 153 4.15 -18.01 -10.96
C GLU A 153 2.79 -17.53 -10.45
N ARG A 154 1.97 -18.41 -9.87
CA ARG A 154 0.69 -18.01 -9.24
C ARG A 154 0.93 -17.07 -8.06
N ILE A 155 1.89 -17.38 -7.18
CA ILE A 155 2.25 -16.52 -6.05
C ILE A 155 2.73 -15.14 -6.53
N ALA A 156 3.62 -15.10 -7.54
CA ALA A 156 4.11 -13.88 -8.13
C ALA A 156 2.99 -13.06 -8.80
N THR A 157 2.02 -13.73 -9.44
CA THR A 157 0.84 -13.09 -10.03
C THR A 157 -0.06 -12.48 -8.95
N LEU A 158 -0.30 -13.22 -7.86
CA LEU A 158 -1.08 -12.73 -6.73
C LEU A 158 -0.40 -11.51 -6.09
N ALA A 159 0.93 -11.53 -5.88
CA ALA A 159 1.67 -10.39 -5.35
C ALA A 159 1.54 -9.14 -6.24
N LYS A 160 1.67 -9.29 -7.56
CA LYS A 160 1.46 -8.18 -8.52
C LYS A 160 0.02 -7.65 -8.47
N PHE A 161 -0.96 -8.53 -8.33
CA PHE A 161 -2.35 -8.14 -8.17
C PHE A 161 -2.55 -7.33 -6.88
N LEU A 162 -2.06 -7.84 -5.75
CA LEU A 162 -2.15 -7.16 -4.45
C LEU A 162 -1.44 -5.82 -4.45
N THR A 163 -0.26 -5.72 -5.09
CA THR A 163 0.45 -4.43 -5.22
C THR A 163 -0.40 -3.40 -5.98
N LYS A 164 -1.10 -3.82 -7.04
CA LYS A 164 -2.02 -2.93 -7.77
C LYS A 164 -3.25 -2.54 -6.93
N ASP A 165 -3.65 -3.41 -6.00
CA ASP A 165 -4.77 -3.20 -5.06
C ASP A 165 -4.33 -2.43 -3.79
N GLY A 166 -3.10 -1.87 -3.75
CA GLY A 166 -2.60 -1.01 -2.69
C GLY A 166 -1.82 -1.68 -1.57
N TYR A 167 -1.60 -3.02 -1.61
CA TYR A 167 -0.94 -3.75 -0.52
C TYR A 167 0.59 -3.74 -0.55
N ALA A 168 1.23 -3.20 -1.59
CA ALA A 168 2.69 -3.20 -1.75
C ALA A 168 3.30 -4.59 -1.49
N ALA A 169 2.87 -5.61 -2.25
CA ALA A 169 3.21 -6.99 -1.96
C ALA A 169 4.52 -7.44 -2.61
N SER A 170 5.28 -8.31 -1.91
CA SER A 170 6.50 -8.95 -2.38
C SER A 170 6.48 -10.46 -2.07
N VAL A 171 7.38 -11.23 -2.71
CA VAL A 171 7.49 -12.68 -2.52
C VAL A 171 8.93 -13.04 -2.21
N HIS A 172 9.14 -13.80 -1.14
CA HIS A 172 10.44 -14.29 -0.73
C HIS A 172 10.46 -15.82 -0.72
N ARG A 173 11.51 -16.40 -1.30
CA ARG A 173 11.72 -17.85 -1.31
C ARG A 173 12.22 -18.30 0.07
N GLN A 174 11.60 -19.37 0.60
CA GLN A 174 11.99 -20.04 1.83
C GLN A 174 12.34 -21.51 1.55
N LYS A 175 12.96 -22.20 2.55
CA LYS A 175 13.39 -23.61 2.41
C LYS A 175 12.25 -24.55 2.06
N LEU A 176 11.06 -24.34 2.58
CA LEU A 176 9.90 -25.22 2.45
C LEU A 176 8.72 -24.58 1.69
N GLY A 177 8.93 -23.42 1.08
CA GLY A 177 7.87 -22.71 0.37
C GLY A 177 8.23 -21.28 0.02
N HIS A 178 7.24 -20.41 0.10
CA HIS A 178 7.38 -18.98 -0.17
C HIS A 178 6.69 -18.17 0.92
N GLU A 179 7.16 -16.97 1.17
CA GLU A 179 6.46 -15.96 1.96
C GLU A 179 5.92 -14.88 1.02
N LEU A 180 4.62 -14.68 1.07
CA LEU A 180 3.93 -13.53 0.47
C LEU A 180 3.83 -12.46 1.54
N CYS A 181 4.55 -11.36 1.35
CA CYS A 181 4.59 -10.22 2.27
C CYS A 181 3.76 -9.07 1.70
N GLN A 182 2.93 -8.43 2.52
CA GLN A 182 2.20 -7.21 2.20
C GLN A 182 2.75 -6.10 3.13
N HIS A 183 3.47 -5.13 2.57
CA HIS A 183 4.15 -4.06 3.32
C HIS A 183 3.22 -2.89 3.68
N HIS A 184 2.04 -2.86 3.11
CA HIS A 184 0.97 -1.92 3.39
C HIS A 184 -0.37 -2.64 3.43
N CYS A 185 -1.26 -2.23 4.32
CA CYS A 185 -2.64 -2.69 4.37
C CYS A 185 -3.59 -1.49 4.21
N PRO A 186 -4.28 -1.36 3.06
CA PRO A 186 -5.16 -0.23 2.79
C PRO A 186 -6.42 -0.21 3.66
N ILE A 187 -6.67 -1.27 4.44
CA ILE A 187 -7.81 -1.42 5.34
C ILE A 187 -7.38 -1.73 6.77
N ALA A 188 -6.16 -1.32 7.17
CA ALA A 188 -5.57 -1.70 8.46
C ALA A 188 -6.47 -1.35 9.65
N HIS A 189 -7.07 -0.16 9.68
CA HIS A 189 -7.94 0.29 10.77
C HIS A 189 -9.20 -0.57 10.91
N VAL A 190 -9.86 -0.89 9.79
CA VAL A 190 -11.03 -1.78 9.78
C VAL A 190 -10.63 -3.20 10.21
N ALA A 191 -9.53 -3.73 9.68
CA ALA A 191 -9.07 -5.07 9.96
C ALA A 191 -8.60 -5.25 11.42
N ALA A 192 -8.15 -4.18 12.08
CA ALA A 192 -7.81 -4.21 13.50
C ALA A 192 -9.04 -4.41 14.39
N GLU A 193 -10.19 -3.84 14.03
CA GLU A 193 -11.45 -4.04 14.77
C GLU A 193 -12.18 -5.34 14.36
N TYR A 194 -11.98 -5.80 13.12
CA TYR A 194 -12.71 -6.94 12.53
C TYR A 194 -11.74 -7.96 11.92
N PRO A 195 -11.06 -8.80 12.75
CA PRO A 195 -10.03 -9.75 12.30
C PRO A 195 -10.52 -10.77 11.26
N GLN A 196 -11.83 -11.10 11.29
CA GLN A 196 -12.46 -12.02 10.33
C GLN A 196 -12.27 -11.57 8.87
N ILE A 197 -11.97 -10.29 8.62
CA ILE A 197 -11.62 -9.79 7.27
C ILE A 197 -10.26 -10.34 6.84
N CYS A 198 -9.27 -10.37 7.75
CA CYS A 198 -7.96 -10.97 7.49
C CYS A 198 -8.04 -12.48 7.29
N ASP A 199 -8.90 -13.16 8.06
CA ASP A 199 -9.12 -14.60 7.96
C ASP A 199 -9.72 -14.95 6.58
N ALA A 200 -10.77 -14.25 6.17
CA ALA A 200 -11.39 -14.42 4.86
C ALA A 200 -10.43 -14.11 3.69
N GLU A 201 -9.57 -13.09 3.81
CA GLU A 201 -8.52 -12.80 2.84
C GLU A 201 -7.51 -13.97 2.74
N THR A 202 -7.14 -14.54 3.88
CA THR A 202 -6.21 -15.69 3.94
C THR A 202 -6.83 -16.93 3.26
N GLU A 203 -8.11 -17.18 3.46
CA GLU A 203 -8.85 -18.24 2.77
C GLU A 203 -8.91 -18.00 1.25
N ALA A 204 -9.12 -16.75 0.82
CA ALA A 204 -9.09 -16.39 -0.60
C ALA A 204 -7.71 -16.68 -1.22
N PHE A 205 -6.63 -16.36 -0.51
CA PHE A 205 -5.27 -16.71 -0.98
C PHE A 205 -5.09 -18.22 -1.13
N ALA A 206 -5.58 -19.01 -0.18
CA ALA A 206 -5.55 -20.47 -0.28
C ALA A 206 -6.28 -20.98 -1.54
N LYS A 207 -7.46 -20.44 -1.84
CA LYS A 207 -8.26 -20.77 -3.02
C LYS A 207 -7.55 -20.35 -4.32
N VAL A 208 -7.03 -19.14 -4.40
CA VAL A 208 -6.30 -18.62 -5.59
C VAL A 208 -5.05 -19.43 -5.87
N LEU A 209 -4.32 -19.82 -4.83
CA LEU A 209 -3.07 -20.58 -4.95
C LEU A 209 -3.26 -22.10 -5.08
N GLY A 210 -4.47 -22.58 -4.78
CA GLY A 210 -4.80 -24.02 -4.81
C GLY A 210 -4.02 -24.81 -3.76
N THR A 211 -3.69 -24.22 -2.62
CA THR A 211 -2.95 -24.86 -1.52
C THR A 211 -3.29 -24.19 -0.20
N HIS A 212 -3.15 -24.92 0.89
CA HIS A 212 -3.22 -24.34 2.22
C HIS A 212 -2.14 -23.26 2.38
N VAL A 213 -2.49 -22.14 3.02
CA VAL A 213 -1.57 -21.07 3.39
C VAL A 213 -1.71 -20.77 4.88
N GLN A 214 -0.68 -20.18 5.46
CA GLN A 214 -0.70 -19.82 6.88
C GLN A 214 -0.31 -18.35 7.04
N ARG A 215 -1.19 -17.57 7.67
CA ARG A 215 -0.89 -16.20 8.07
C ARG A 215 0.01 -16.24 9.31
N LEU A 216 1.20 -15.63 9.22
CA LEU A 216 2.21 -15.61 10.30
C LEU A 216 2.20 -14.29 11.06
N ALA A 217 1.90 -13.19 10.39
CA ALA A 217 1.91 -11.84 10.93
C ALA A 217 0.88 -10.96 10.23
N THR A 218 0.34 -9.94 10.92
CA THR A 218 -0.60 -8.98 10.33
C THR A 218 -0.37 -7.55 10.83
N ILE A 219 -0.37 -6.59 9.94
CA ILE A 219 -0.31 -5.16 10.25
C ILE A 219 -1.47 -4.76 11.19
N ALA A 220 -2.64 -5.33 10.99
CA ALA A 220 -3.82 -5.07 11.82
C ALA A 220 -3.62 -5.46 13.31
N HIS A 221 -2.72 -6.39 13.61
CA HIS A 221 -2.38 -6.79 14.99
C HIS A 221 -1.08 -6.17 15.49
N GLY A 222 -0.54 -5.16 14.77
CA GLY A 222 0.64 -4.40 15.19
C GLY A 222 1.97 -4.87 14.61
N ASP A 223 1.95 -5.89 13.73
CA ASP A 223 3.18 -6.27 13.01
C ASP A 223 3.51 -5.24 11.92
N GLY A 224 4.80 -5.11 11.59
CA GLY A 224 5.25 -4.17 10.54
C GLY A 224 4.93 -4.62 9.12
N VAL A 225 4.49 -5.88 8.91
CA VAL A 225 4.20 -6.49 7.62
C VAL A 225 3.22 -7.64 7.78
N CYS A 226 2.25 -7.78 6.86
CA CYS A 226 1.46 -9.00 6.79
C CYS A 226 2.27 -10.08 6.07
N THR A 227 2.50 -11.22 6.72
CA THR A 227 3.25 -12.34 6.15
C THR A 227 2.36 -13.56 6.04
N THR A 228 2.27 -14.12 4.84
CA THR A 228 1.55 -15.38 4.57
C THR A 228 2.53 -16.41 4.02
N PHE A 229 2.68 -17.52 4.73
CA PHE A 229 3.50 -18.65 4.26
C PHE A 229 2.70 -19.53 3.32
N VAL A 230 3.29 -19.85 2.17
CA VAL A 230 2.74 -20.73 1.15
C VAL A 230 3.66 -21.94 1.02
N PRO A 231 3.29 -23.12 1.55
CA PRO A 231 4.15 -24.29 1.55
C PRO A 231 4.35 -24.87 0.15
N ASP A 232 5.58 -25.36 -0.12
CA ASP A 232 5.85 -26.22 -1.26
C ASP A 232 5.67 -27.68 -0.80
N LEU A 233 4.51 -28.26 -1.12
CA LEU A 233 4.12 -29.57 -0.62
C LEU A 233 5.10 -30.68 -1.02
N ASP A 234 5.76 -30.55 -2.17
CA ASP A 234 6.73 -31.54 -2.64
C ASP A 234 8.02 -31.48 -1.81
N LEU A 235 8.45 -30.27 -1.46
CA LEU A 235 9.60 -30.08 -0.57
C LEU A 235 9.30 -30.51 0.86
N VAL A 236 8.08 -30.27 1.35
CA VAL A 236 7.63 -30.71 2.68
C VAL A 236 7.62 -32.24 2.76
N LYS A 237 7.04 -32.93 1.76
CA LYS A 237 7.05 -34.42 1.70
C LYS A 237 8.47 -34.98 1.71
N ARG A 238 9.36 -34.49 0.84
CA ARG A 238 10.78 -34.90 0.79
C ARG A 238 11.54 -34.63 2.09
N SER A 239 11.23 -33.52 2.77
CA SER A 239 11.83 -33.19 4.07
C SER A 239 11.38 -34.16 5.16
N ASN A 240 10.09 -34.52 5.20
CA ASN A 240 9.54 -35.45 6.17
C ASN A 240 10.05 -36.88 5.95
N GLU A 241 10.16 -37.35 4.71
CA GLU A 241 10.73 -38.66 4.35
C GLU A 241 12.20 -38.76 4.78
N LYS A 242 13.00 -37.68 4.55
CA LYS A 242 14.40 -37.64 5.02
C LYS A 242 14.53 -37.65 6.54
N LYS A 243 13.62 -37.02 7.27
CA LYS A 243 13.58 -37.05 8.74
C LYS A 243 13.18 -38.42 9.26
N ALA A 244 12.14 -39.02 8.68
CA ALA A 244 11.70 -40.38 9.01
C ALA A 244 12.81 -41.42 8.78
N GLY A 245 13.50 -41.35 7.62
CA GLY A 245 14.61 -42.27 7.30
C GLY A 245 15.84 -42.10 8.21
N LYS A 246 16.12 -40.87 8.69
CA LYS A 246 17.19 -40.64 9.71
C LYS A 246 16.80 -41.17 11.08
N PHE A 247 15.53 -41.08 11.45
CA PHE A 247 15.01 -41.56 12.73
C PHE A 247 15.06 -43.11 12.79
N THR A 248 14.58 -43.78 11.73
CA THR A 248 14.65 -45.28 11.60
C THR A 248 16.09 -45.78 11.63
N LYS A 249 17.03 -45.11 10.93
CA LYS A 249 18.45 -45.46 10.99
C LYS A 249 19.06 -45.33 12.38
N LYS A 250 18.71 -44.25 13.12
CA LYS A 250 19.16 -44.05 14.52
C LYS A 250 18.63 -45.14 15.47
N ILE A 251 17.37 -45.55 15.31
CA ILE A 251 16.76 -46.63 16.11
C ILE A 251 17.45 -47.97 15.81
N ALA A 252 17.63 -48.31 14.54
CA ALA A 252 18.31 -49.55 14.13
C ALA A 252 19.75 -49.62 14.67
N GLN A 253 20.50 -48.51 14.63
CA GLN A 253 21.86 -48.46 15.22
C GLN A 253 21.87 -48.58 16.76
N LYS A 254 20.86 -48.11 17.47
CA LYS A 254 20.71 -48.29 18.91
C LYS A 254 20.36 -49.73 19.29
N ILE A 255 19.54 -50.39 18.50
CA ILE A 255 19.15 -51.79 18.74
C ILE A 255 20.37 -52.70 18.51
N ASN A 256 21.10 -52.53 17.40
CA ASN A 256 22.32 -53.31 17.15
C ASN A 256 23.40 -53.13 18.22
N LYS A 257 23.56 -51.93 18.77
CA LYS A 257 24.53 -51.70 19.89
C LYS A 257 24.10 -52.34 21.22
N LYS A 258 22.82 -52.63 21.43
CA LYS A 258 22.33 -53.34 22.61
C LYS A 258 22.40 -54.87 22.50
N SER A 259 22.44 -55.41 21.27
CA SER A 259 22.48 -56.86 21.00
C SER A 259 23.92 -57.44 20.98
N THR A 260 24.93 -56.56 21.05
CA THR A 260 26.36 -56.95 21.04
C THR A 260 27.04 -56.73 22.40
N ARG A 261 26.27 -56.62 23.46
CA ARG A 261 26.71 -56.67 24.87
C ARG A 261 25.97 -57.79 25.61
#